data_98f40a8c50ed496ebd316af3442c1700
#
_entry.id   98f40a8c50ed496ebd316af3442c1700
#
_cell.length_a   1.000
_cell.length_b   1.000
_cell.length_c   1.000
_cell.angle_alpha   90.00
_cell.angle_beta   90.00
_cell.angle_gamma   90.00
#
_symmetry.space_group_name_H-M   'P 1'
#
loop_
_entity.id
_entity.type
_entity.pdbx_description
1 polymer ?
#
loop_
_entity_poly.entity_id
_entity_poly.type
_entity_poly.pdbx_seq_one_letter_code
_entity_poly.pdbx_strand_id
1 'polypeptide(L)'
;MQEGANETSHLGRALALALCTLWGNILFLDGSGSVLLSAPFASRMASMAFSVVGFAAAWFVARSCAVAPMRSRVGLLVACALLSSAGSFLHFSGMTWLPEWIDWAPTAVFSVAFAFLLVACGEVYAEISAGHAVVYASVSYMLAYLGSTVVAEMGARAVCAVETLLPLVICTLVARPARTGQASGARAKAAPVPLANLLSVTLEAIPARVLAAIGITYFAIGSTLAQSGAPLDYFSWQTALAAVLTSVVVMATCILLHGRVALTSLYKILMVVQVLAAFLLSEWSEGAQIAVVITFVGVKIVAWTLMAELALLARARGTAPAALVYAAGCLAGHIGEGVAGVLSVFGLVNQGVLLIVVVALLVGAAAFLFTGEMGKYPDIADAVPASDGEEGAAQVQVDSSCDGSHLSGNAT
;
A
#
# COMPACT_ATOMS: atom_id res chain seq x y z
N MET A 1 21.00 10.71 -21.84
CA MET A 1 19.64 10.70 -22.41
C MET A 1 18.78 9.50 -21.97
N GLN A 2 19.36 8.39 -21.53
CA GLN A 2 18.58 7.23 -20.99
C GLN A 2 18.09 7.46 -19.54
N GLU A 3 18.80 8.22 -18.72
CA GLU A 3 18.37 8.55 -17.34
C GLU A 3 17.07 9.37 -17.31
N GLY A 4 16.96 10.41 -18.13
CA GLY A 4 15.74 11.23 -18.17
C GLY A 4 14.48 10.50 -18.66
N ALA A 5 14.62 9.47 -19.52
CA ALA A 5 13.50 8.66 -19.95
C ALA A 5 13.02 7.67 -18.85
N ASN A 6 13.90 7.34 -17.91
CA ASN A 6 13.57 6.49 -16.77
C ASN A 6 12.84 7.27 -15.67
N GLU A 7 13.25 8.50 -15.38
CA GLU A 7 12.62 9.36 -14.37
C GLU A 7 11.17 9.74 -14.71
N THR A 8 10.90 10.11 -15.97
CA THR A 8 9.52 10.39 -16.41
C THR A 8 8.61 9.17 -16.28
N SER A 9 9.17 7.94 -16.42
CA SER A 9 8.42 6.72 -16.21
C SER A 9 8.11 6.45 -14.72
N HIS A 10 8.96 6.90 -13.80
CA HIS A 10 8.74 6.74 -12.35
C HIS A 10 7.68 7.69 -11.82
N LEU A 11 7.65 8.94 -12.29
CA LEU A 11 6.64 9.92 -11.92
C LEU A 11 5.21 9.45 -12.32
N GLY A 12 5.05 8.94 -13.54
CA GLY A 12 3.77 8.37 -14.00
C GLY A 12 3.29 7.19 -13.14
N ARG A 13 4.23 6.42 -12.60
CA ARG A 13 3.93 5.28 -11.71
C ARG A 13 3.53 5.74 -10.30
N ALA A 14 4.20 6.78 -9.79
CA ALA A 14 3.81 7.39 -8.51
C ALA A 14 2.41 7.99 -8.59
N LEU A 15 2.05 8.58 -9.73
CA LEU A 15 0.70 9.09 -9.98
C LEU A 15 -0.36 7.98 -9.90
N ALA A 16 -0.06 6.76 -10.30
CA ALA A 16 -1.01 5.64 -10.19
C ALA A 16 -1.42 5.37 -8.74
N LEU A 17 -0.50 5.45 -7.78
CA LEU A 17 -0.85 5.31 -6.35
C LEU A 17 -1.69 6.50 -5.87
N ALA A 18 -1.37 7.73 -6.29
CA ALA A 18 -2.16 8.92 -5.95
C ALA A 18 -3.61 8.76 -6.42
N LEU A 19 -3.81 8.33 -7.66
CA LEU A 19 -5.14 8.12 -8.25
C LEU A 19 -5.86 6.93 -7.60
N CYS A 20 -5.13 5.86 -7.27
CA CYS A 20 -5.70 4.70 -6.57
C CYS A 20 -6.12 5.08 -5.14
N THR A 21 -5.34 5.91 -4.45
CA THR A 21 -5.67 6.42 -3.12
C THR A 21 -6.83 7.41 -3.19
N LEU A 22 -6.86 8.30 -4.18
CA LEU A 22 -7.97 9.21 -4.44
C LEU A 22 -9.28 8.43 -4.65
N TRP A 23 -9.23 7.43 -5.54
CA TRP A 23 -10.36 6.56 -5.78
C TRP A 23 -10.81 5.83 -4.52
N GLY A 24 -9.90 5.21 -3.78
CA GLY A 24 -10.19 4.57 -2.50
C GLY A 24 -10.75 5.51 -1.45
N ASN A 25 -10.26 6.74 -1.35
CA ASN A 25 -10.79 7.74 -0.42
C ASN A 25 -12.25 8.05 -0.70
N ILE A 26 -12.61 8.30 -1.95
CA ILE A 26 -13.99 8.62 -2.31
C ILE A 26 -14.87 7.38 -2.10
N LEU A 27 -14.45 6.19 -2.56
CA LEU A 27 -15.24 4.95 -2.41
C LEU A 27 -15.50 4.55 -0.96
N PHE A 28 -14.48 4.65 -0.11
CA PHE A 28 -14.55 4.09 1.24
C PHE A 28 -14.83 5.12 2.32
N LEU A 29 -14.59 6.41 2.04
CA LEU A 29 -14.75 7.48 3.02
C LEU A 29 -15.99 8.33 2.75
N ASP A 30 -16.51 8.38 1.51
CA ASP A 30 -17.74 9.11 1.21
C ASP A 30 -18.97 8.31 1.63
N GLY A 31 -19.46 8.63 2.82
CA GLY A 31 -20.76 8.14 3.28
C GLY A 31 -21.96 8.84 2.64
N SER A 32 -21.75 9.95 1.91
CA SER A 32 -22.83 10.78 1.34
C SER A 32 -23.24 10.35 -0.07
N GLY A 33 -22.38 9.60 -0.78
CA GLY A 33 -22.63 9.18 -2.17
C GLY A 33 -23.62 8.01 -2.31
N SER A 34 -23.87 7.26 -1.24
CA SER A 34 -24.83 6.17 -1.29
C SER A 34 -26.26 6.66 -1.07
N VAL A 35 -26.86 7.19 -2.14
CA VAL A 35 -28.32 7.48 -2.18
C VAL A 35 -29.16 6.21 -1.90
N LEU A 36 -28.54 5.05 -1.99
CA LEU A 36 -29.19 3.74 -1.99
C LEU A 36 -29.13 3.01 -0.64
N LEU A 37 -28.22 3.37 0.27
CA LEU A 37 -28.14 2.70 1.57
C LEU A 37 -28.63 3.63 2.66
N SER A 38 -29.70 3.24 3.32
CA SER A 38 -30.32 3.95 4.45
C SER A 38 -29.37 4.13 5.66
N ALA A 39 -28.16 3.59 5.58
CA ALA A 39 -27.11 3.72 6.58
C ALA A 39 -25.73 3.84 5.92
N PRO A 40 -25.12 5.03 5.86
CA PRO A 40 -23.77 5.23 5.31
C PRO A 40 -22.71 4.30 5.91
N PHE A 41 -22.86 3.97 7.18
CA PHE A 41 -21.98 3.08 7.90
C PHE A 41 -22.05 1.63 7.40
N ALA A 42 -23.24 1.11 7.07
CA ALA A 42 -23.42 -0.25 6.56
C ALA A 42 -22.77 -0.42 5.18
N SER A 43 -22.85 0.59 4.32
CA SER A 43 -22.17 0.61 3.01
C SER A 43 -20.65 0.51 3.15
N ARG A 44 -20.09 1.31 4.05
CA ARG A 44 -18.65 1.30 4.31
C ARG A 44 -18.19 -0.08 4.83
N MET A 45 -18.94 -0.68 5.75
CA MET A 45 -18.62 -2.00 6.28
C MET A 45 -18.69 -3.08 5.21
N ALA A 46 -19.67 -3.00 4.32
CA ALA A 46 -19.76 -3.90 3.18
C ALA A 46 -18.54 -3.74 2.24
N SER A 47 -18.17 -2.51 1.89
CA SER A 47 -17.01 -2.23 1.06
C SER A 47 -15.74 -2.80 1.69
N MET A 48 -15.55 -2.65 3.00
CA MET A 48 -14.41 -3.22 3.72
C MET A 48 -14.42 -4.74 3.70
N ALA A 49 -15.56 -5.38 3.93
CA ALA A 49 -15.69 -6.83 3.89
C ALA A 49 -15.37 -7.39 2.49
N PHE A 50 -15.90 -6.76 1.44
CA PHE A 50 -15.58 -7.13 0.06
C PHE A 50 -14.13 -6.85 -0.31
N SER A 51 -13.51 -5.81 0.24
CA SER A 51 -12.09 -5.55 0.07
C SER A 51 -11.22 -6.64 0.69
N VAL A 52 -11.58 -7.16 1.88
CA VAL A 52 -10.90 -8.32 2.49
C VAL A 52 -10.95 -9.52 1.53
N VAL A 53 -12.11 -9.82 0.94
CA VAL A 53 -12.25 -10.88 -0.06
C VAL A 53 -11.38 -10.59 -1.29
N GLY A 54 -11.38 -9.35 -1.77
CA GLY A 54 -10.55 -8.91 -2.90
C GLY A 54 -9.06 -9.07 -2.64
N PHE A 55 -8.56 -8.64 -1.48
CA PHE A 55 -7.15 -8.80 -1.13
C PHE A 55 -6.77 -10.26 -0.86
N ALA A 56 -7.65 -11.07 -0.31
CA ALA A 56 -7.43 -12.52 -0.18
C ALA A 56 -7.32 -13.17 -1.57
N ALA A 57 -8.19 -12.80 -2.51
CA ALA A 57 -8.11 -13.26 -3.90
C ALA A 57 -6.84 -12.77 -4.59
N ALA A 58 -6.46 -11.50 -4.43
CA ALA A 58 -5.23 -10.94 -4.96
C ALA A 58 -3.99 -11.64 -4.36
N TRP A 59 -3.97 -11.92 -3.07
CA TRP A 59 -2.92 -12.69 -2.40
C TRP A 59 -2.80 -14.10 -2.96
N PHE A 60 -3.93 -14.78 -3.18
CA PHE A 60 -3.94 -16.10 -3.82
C PHE A 60 -3.41 -16.05 -5.26
N VAL A 61 -3.80 -15.05 -6.06
CA VAL A 61 -3.31 -14.87 -7.43
C VAL A 61 -1.82 -14.49 -7.45
N ALA A 62 -1.36 -13.71 -6.46
CA ALA A 62 0.01 -13.25 -6.34
C ALA A 62 1.04 -14.40 -6.22
N ARG A 63 0.63 -15.60 -5.77
CA ARG A 63 1.47 -16.81 -5.76
C ARG A 63 2.09 -17.14 -7.13
N SER A 64 1.41 -16.78 -8.20
CA SER A 64 1.86 -17.02 -9.58
C SER A 64 2.62 -15.82 -10.17
N CYS A 65 2.77 -14.73 -9.43
CA CYS A 65 3.50 -13.53 -9.87
C CYS A 65 5.03 -13.71 -9.90
N ALA A 66 5.55 -14.80 -9.37
CA ALA A 66 6.93 -15.22 -9.61
C ALA A 66 7.22 -15.47 -11.11
N VAL A 67 6.23 -16.02 -11.82
CA VAL A 67 6.30 -16.30 -13.27
C VAL A 67 5.98 -15.05 -14.09
N ALA A 68 4.87 -14.39 -13.79
CA ALA A 68 4.39 -13.21 -14.50
C ALA A 68 3.86 -12.18 -13.48
N PRO A 69 4.50 -11.00 -13.33
CA PRO A 69 4.06 -9.95 -12.42
C PRO A 69 2.58 -9.61 -12.60
N MET A 70 1.90 -9.16 -11.52
CA MET A 70 0.49 -8.76 -11.57
C MET A 70 0.25 -7.72 -12.67
N ARG A 71 1.11 -6.72 -12.76
CA ARG A 71 1.03 -5.65 -13.76
C ARG A 71 1.17 -6.14 -15.21
N SER A 72 1.77 -7.30 -15.46
CA SER A 72 1.88 -7.89 -16.80
C SER A 72 0.62 -8.66 -17.21
N ARG A 73 -0.30 -8.89 -16.29
CA ARG A 73 -1.59 -9.55 -16.53
C ARG A 73 -2.61 -8.55 -17.05
N VAL A 74 -2.31 -7.93 -18.19
CA VAL A 74 -3.09 -6.83 -18.76
C VAL A 74 -4.58 -7.17 -18.86
N GLY A 75 -4.92 -8.38 -19.32
CA GLY A 75 -6.32 -8.81 -19.40
C GLY A 75 -7.06 -8.82 -18.06
N LEU A 76 -6.39 -9.27 -16.97
CA LEU A 76 -6.96 -9.24 -15.63
C LEU A 76 -7.16 -7.80 -15.15
N LEU A 77 -6.15 -6.94 -15.29
CA LEU A 77 -6.23 -5.55 -14.86
C LEU A 77 -7.26 -4.75 -15.65
N VAL A 78 -7.37 -4.97 -16.96
CA VAL A 78 -8.41 -4.36 -17.80
C VAL A 78 -9.80 -4.83 -17.36
N ALA A 79 -9.98 -6.12 -17.11
CA ALA A 79 -11.25 -6.63 -16.58
C ALA A 79 -11.59 -6.01 -15.22
N CYS A 80 -10.63 -5.92 -14.29
CA CYS A 80 -10.81 -5.25 -13.01
C CYS A 80 -11.17 -3.77 -13.19
N ALA A 81 -10.49 -3.05 -14.08
CA ALA A 81 -10.75 -1.64 -14.32
C ALA A 81 -12.15 -1.41 -14.91
N LEU A 82 -12.56 -2.21 -15.89
CA LEU A 82 -13.89 -2.11 -16.51
C LEU A 82 -15.00 -2.45 -15.50
N LEU A 83 -14.81 -3.52 -14.72
CA LEU A 83 -15.77 -3.91 -13.68
C LEU A 83 -15.87 -2.85 -12.59
N SER A 84 -14.73 -2.28 -12.16
CA SER A 84 -14.71 -1.18 -11.20
C SER A 84 -15.40 0.06 -11.73
N SER A 85 -15.12 0.45 -12.98
CA SER A 85 -15.75 1.61 -13.61
C SER A 85 -17.27 1.43 -13.71
N ALA A 86 -17.72 0.26 -14.13
CA ALA A 86 -19.15 -0.06 -14.18
C ALA A 86 -19.78 -0.07 -12.79
N GLY A 87 -19.11 -0.69 -11.80
CA GLY A 87 -19.58 -0.70 -10.41
C GLY A 87 -19.66 0.69 -9.81
N SER A 88 -18.61 1.52 -9.97
CA SER A 88 -18.61 2.92 -9.51
C SER A 88 -19.71 3.73 -10.18
N PHE A 89 -19.90 3.61 -11.50
CA PHE A 89 -20.96 4.28 -12.21
C PHE A 89 -22.35 3.91 -11.66
N LEU A 90 -22.63 2.61 -11.49
CA LEU A 90 -23.90 2.15 -10.94
C LEU A 90 -24.11 2.65 -9.50
N HIS A 91 -23.07 2.63 -8.68
CA HIS A 91 -23.13 3.08 -7.29
C HIS A 91 -23.41 4.59 -7.18
N PHE A 92 -22.71 5.43 -7.94
CA PHE A 92 -22.81 6.88 -7.85
C PHE A 92 -23.89 7.49 -8.77
N SER A 93 -24.45 6.75 -9.74
CA SER A 93 -25.48 7.25 -10.63
C SER A 93 -26.85 7.42 -9.98
N GLY A 94 -27.06 6.89 -8.77
CA GLY A 94 -28.33 7.00 -8.04
C GLY A 94 -29.49 6.30 -8.74
N MET A 95 -29.26 5.18 -9.40
CA MET A 95 -30.30 4.41 -10.09
C MET A 95 -31.26 3.77 -9.09
N THR A 96 -32.33 4.47 -8.73
CA THR A 96 -33.32 4.08 -7.72
C THR A 96 -34.25 2.93 -8.15
N TRP A 97 -34.13 2.45 -9.39
CA TRP A 97 -34.97 1.39 -9.94
C TRP A 97 -34.44 -0.04 -9.68
N LEU A 98 -33.22 -0.14 -9.13
CA LEU A 98 -32.63 -1.42 -8.77
C LEU A 98 -33.19 -1.92 -7.41
N PRO A 99 -33.49 -3.21 -7.24
CA PRO A 99 -33.84 -3.77 -5.93
C PRO A 99 -32.69 -3.60 -4.94
N GLU A 100 -32.98 -3.34 -3.66
CA GLU A 100 -32.00 -3.06 -2.60
C GLU A 100 -30.86 -4.09 -2.51
N TRP A 101 -31.14 -5.39 -2.75
CA TRP A 101 -30.13 -6.42 -2.73
C TRP A 101 -29.14 -6.33 -3.90
N ILE A 102 -29.49 -5.67 -5.00
CA ILE A 102 -28.61 -5.46 -6.15
C ILE A 102 -27.62 -4.33 -5.85
N ASP A 103 -27.93 -3.41 -4.91
CA ASP A 103 -27.05 -2.30 -4.56
C ASP A 103 -25.72 -2.75 -3.99
N TRP A 104 -25.69 -3.93 -3.39
CA TRP A 104 -24.46 -4.55 -2.88
C TRP A 104 -23.53 -5.08 -3.99
N ALA A 105 -24.08 -5.42 -5.15
CA ALA A 105 -23.30 -5.99 -6.24
C ALA A 105 -22.27 -5.01 -6.82
N PRO A 106 -22.60 -3.73 -7.13
CA PRO A 106 -21.60 -2.74 -7.51
C PRO A 106 -20.50 -2.58 -6.45
N THR A 107 -20.89 -2.48 -5.18
CA THR A 107 -19.97 -2.36 -4.05
C THR A 107 -19.00 -3.55 -3.97
N ALA A 108 -19.51 -4.77 -4.09
CA ALA A 108 -18.68 -5.97 -4.11
C ALA A 108 -17.71 -5.97 -5.30
N VAL A 109 -18.20 -5.64 -6.49
CA VAL A 109 -17.41 -5.66 -7.71
C VAL A 109 -16.25 -4.67 -7.65
N PHE A 110 -16.52 -3.40 -7.34
CA PHE A 110 -15.44 -2.42 -7.30
C PHE A 110 -14.48 -2.66 -6.13
N SER A 111 -14.96 -3.10 -4.95
CA SER A 111 -14.10 -3.38 -3.81
C SER A 111 -13.13 -4.55 -4.07
N VAL A 112 -13.61 -5.62 -4.70
CA VAL A 112 -12.76 -6.75 -5.09
C VAL A 112 -11.76 -6.32 -6.16
N ALA A 113 -12.20 -5.61 -7.18
CA ALA A 113 -11.34 -5.18 -8.29
C ALA A 113 -10.29 -4.13 -7.84
N PHE A 114 -10.63 -3.25 -6.89
CA PHE A 114 -9.72 -2.31 -6.26
C PHE A 114 -8.48 -3.00 -5.70
N ALA A 115 -8.64 -4.14 -5.03
CA ALA A 115 -7.55 -4.88 -4.45
C ALA A 115 -6.48 -5.28 -5.49
N PHE A 116 -6.89 -5.72 -6.66
CA PHE A 116 -5.96 -6.11 -7.73
C PHE A 116 -5.21 -4.90 -8.30
N LEU A 117 -5.90 -3.78 -8.52
CA LEU A 117 -5.27 -2.54 -9.01
C LEU A 117 -4.28 -1.98 -7.99
N LEU A 118 -4.64 -1.99 -6.70
CA LEU A 118 -3.77 -1.52 -5.63
C LEU A 118 -2.52 -2.41 -5.47
N VAL A 119 -2.67 -3.73 -5.53
CA VAL A 119 -1.52 -4.66 -5.49
C VAL A 119 -0.61 -4.46 -6.70
N ALA A 120 -1.17 -4.21 -7.88
CA ALA A 120 -0.38 -3.90 -9.06
C ALA A 120 0.37 -2.56 -8.94
N CYS A 121 -0.21 -1.54 -8.28
CA CYS A 121 0.50 -0.32 -7.89
C CYS A 121 1.67 -0.64 -6.94
N GLY A 122 1.46 -1.53 -5.97
CA GLY A 122 2.51 -1.97 -5.05
C GLY A 122 3.71 -2.62 -5.74
N GLU A 123 3.49 -3.46 -6.77
CA GLU A 123 4.59 -4.02 -7.56
C GLU A 123 5.46 -2.95 -8.22
N VAL A 124 4.86 -1.82 -8.60
CA VAL A 124 5.61 -0.69 -9.17
C VAL A 124 6.52 -0.07 -8.12
N TYR A 125 6.02 0.09 -6.90
CA TYR A 125 6.80 0.64 -5.79
C TYR A 125 7.95 -0.27 -5.38
N ALA A 126 7.81 -1.57 -5.49
CA ALA A 126 8.88 -2.54 -5.26
C ALA A 126 10.04 -2.48 -6.29
N GLU A 127 9.93 -1.65 -7.31
CA GLU A 127 11.02 -1.39 -8.28
C GLU A 127 11.74 -0.07 -8.01
N ILE A 128 11.28 0.69 -7.01
CA ILE A 128 11.81 2.01 -6.66
C ILE A 128 12.64 1.86 -5.40
N SER A 129 13.76 2.58 -5.28
CA SER A 129 14.53 2.59 -4.04
C SER A 129 13.69 3.09 -2.86
N ALA A 130 13.98 2.63 -1.64
CA ALA A 130 13.21 2.96 -0.45
C ALA A 130 13.08 4.48 -0.22
N GLY A 131 14.14 5.24 -0.44
CA GLY A 131 14.11 6.70 -0.32
C GLY A 131 13.14 7.37 -1.29
N HIS A 132 13.11 6.93 -2.55
CA HIS A 132 12.14 7.43 -3.52
C HIS A 132 10.73 6.91 -3.23
N ALA A 133 10.59 5.70 -2.70
CA ALA A 133 9.28 5.16 -2.32
C ALA A 133 8.58 6.03 -1.27
N VAL A 134 9.31 6.53 -0.25
CA VAL A 134 8.77 7.48 0.75
C VAL A 134 8.30 8.76 0.07
N VAL A 135 9.12 9.35 -0.77
CA VAL A 135 8.78 10.62 -1.45
C VAL A 135 7.53 10.44 -2.29
N TYR A 136 7.50 9.39 -3.12
CA TYR A 136 6.36 9.14 -4.00
C TYR A 136 5.09 8.77 -3.22
N ALA A 137 5.20 7.98 -2.15
CA ALA A 137 4.05 7.69 -1.30
C ALA A 137 3.52 8.97 -0.63
N SER A 138 4.39 9.81 -0.06
CA SER A 138 4.00 11.07 0.57
C SER A 138 3.29 12.00 -0.41
N VAL A 139 3.87 12.21 -1.61
CA VAL A 139 3.25 13.01 -2.67
C VAL A 139 1.93 12.42 -3.12
N SER A 140 1.86 11.08 -3.23
CA SER A 140 0.62 10.39 -3.63
C SER A 140 -0.51 10.64 -2.64
N TYR A 141 -0.26 10.52 -1.34
CA TYR A 141 -1.28 10.78 -0.32
C TYR A 141 -1.67 12.27 -0.27
N MET A 142 -0.70 13.17 -0.39
CA MET A 142 -0.98 14.61 -0.49
C MET A 142 -1.91 14.93 -1.67
N LEU A 143 -1.60 14.45 -2.86
CA LEU A 143 -2.41 14.66 -4.06
C LEU A 143 -3.78 13.99 -3.95
N ALA A 144 -3.86 12.81 -3.34
CA ALA A 144 -5.11 12.10 -3.16
C ALA A 144 -6.09 12.88 -2.27
N TYR A 145 -5.64 13.40 -1.12
CA TYR A 145 -6.50 14.16 -0.21
C TYR A 145 -6.91 15.51 -0.79
N LEU A 146 -5.97 16.25 -1.40
CA LEU A 146 -6.32 17.49 -2.11
C LEU A 146 -7.30 17.21 -3.24
N GLY A 147 -7.06 16.16 -4.04
CA GLY A 147 -7.93 15.76 -5.12
C GLY A 147 -9.33 15.36 -4.64
N SER A 148 -9.43 14.60 -3.54
CA SER A 148 -10.71 14.20 -2.95
C SER A 148 -11.53 15.42 -2.53
N THR A 149 -10.90 16.40 -1.87
CA THR A 149 -11.56 17.64 -1.46
C THR A 149 -12.04 18.45 -2.66
N VAL A 150 -11.20 18.63 -3.67
CA VAL A 150 -11.58 19.34 -4.90
C VAL A 150 -12.73 18.65 -5.62
N VAL A 151 -12.68 17.33 -5.76
CA VAL A 151 -13.74 16.57 -6.45
C VAL A 151 -15.04 16.63 -5.67
N ALA A 152 -15.01 16.56 -4.34
CA ALA A 152 -16.21 16.71 -3.51
C ALA A 152 -16.85 18.09 -3.65
N GLU A 153 -16.07 19.18 -3.68
CA GLU A 153 -16.54 20.55 -3.93
C GLU A 153 -17.20 20.73 -5.31
N MET A 154 -16.76 19.96 -6.30
CA MET A 154 -17.36 19.99 -7.64
C MET A 154 -18.75 19.32 -7.70
N GLY A 155 -19.14 18.60 -6.65
CA GLY A 155 -20.45 18.00 -6.48
C GLY A 155 -20.61 16.60 -7.08
N ALA A 156 -21.77 15.98 -6.82
CA ALA A 156 -22.04 14.56 -7.07
C ALA A 156 -21.79 14.09 -8.52
N ARG A 157 -22.03 14.95 -9.53
CA ARG A 157 -21.77 14.59 -10.93
C ARG A 157 -20.28 14.44 -11.22
N ALA A 158 -19.46 15.30 -10.63
CA ALA A 158 -18.01 15.23 -10.77
C ALA A 158 -17.47 13.99 -10.03
N VAL A 159 -17.97 13.71 -8.84
CA VAL A 159 -17.65 12.49 -8.08
C VAL A 159 -17.95 11.25 -8.93
N CYS A 160 -19.15 11.13 -9.49
CA CYS A 160 -19.53 10.01 -10.35
C CYS A 160 -18.60 9.87 -11.58
N ALA A 161 -18.31 10.99 -12.26
CA ALA A 161 -17.45 10.97 -13.44
C ALA A 161 -16.00 10.55 -13.08
N VAL A 162 -15.44 11.13 -12.03
CA VAL A 162 -14.08 10.83 -11.56
C VAL A 162 -13.99 9.37 -11.13
N GLU A 163 -14.91 8.90 -10.29
CA GLU A 163 -14.95 7.52 -9.79
C GLU A 163 -15.08 6.48 -10.91
N THR A 164 -15.84 6.80 -11.95
CA THR A 164 -15.98 5.94 -13.12
C THR A 164 -14.72 5.88 -13.97
N LEU A 165 -13.98 6.98 -14.11
CA LEU A 165 -12.82 7.06 -14.99
C LEU A 165 -11.52 6.63 -14.31
N LEU A 166 -11.38 6.84 -12.98
CA LEU A 166 -10.13 6.56 -12.26
C LEU A 166 -9.61 5.13 -12.44
N PRO A 167 -10.43 4.06 -12.34
CA PRO A 167 -9.94 2.70 -12.53
C PRO A 167 -9.30 2.47 -13.90
N LEU A 168 -9.86 3.07 -14.94
CA LEU A 168 -9.32 2.96 -16.31
C LEU A 168 -7.97 3.68 -16.42
N VAL A 169 -7.87 4.89 -15.87
CA VAL A 169 -6.62 5.66 -15.87
C VAL A 169 -5.54 4.93 -15.07
N ILE A 170 -5.86 4.43 -13.88
CA ILE A 170 -4.94 3.64 -13.05
C ILE A 170 -4.44 2.42 -13.83
N CYS A 171 -5.35 1.69 -14.48
CA CYS A 171 -4.99 0.53 -15.28
C CYS A 171 -3.99 0.89 -16.40
N THR A 172 -4.20 2.00 -17.11
CA THR A 172 -3.27 2.43 -18.18
C THR A 172 -1.88 2.79 -17.66
N LEU A 173 -1.79 3.33 -16.44
CA LEU A 173 -0.52 3.70 -15.81
C LEU A 173 0.25 2.49 -15.27
N VAL A 174 -0.47 1.48 -14.77
CA VAL A 174 0.12 0.31 -14.11
C VAL A 174 0.34 -0.85 -15.05
N ALA A 175 -0.61 -1.15 -15.94
CA ALA A 175 -0.53 -2.30 -16.82
C ALA A 175 0.63 -2.16 -17.82
N ARG A 176 1.48 -3.16 -17.88
CA ARG A 176 2.59 -3.24 -18.84
C ARG A 176 2.65 -4.64 -19.45
N PRO A 177 2.54 -4.76 -20.78
CA PRO A 177 2.78 -6.03 -21.43
C PRO A 177 4.20 -6.51 -21.11
N ALA A 178 4.36 -7.80 -20.85
CA ALA A 178 5.66 -8.41 -20.66
C ALA A 178 6.51 -8.13 -21.92
N ARG A 179 7.68 -7.49 -21.74
CA ARG A 179 8.62 -7.32 -22.86
C ARG A 179 9.11 -8.70 -23.27
N THR A 180 8.75 -9.11 -24.49
CA THR A 180 9.04 -10.44 -25.07
C THR A 180 10.52 -10.73 -25.30
N GLY A 181 11.45 -9.80 -24.98
CA GLY A 181 12.87 -9.92 -25.30
C GLY A 181 13.86 -10.05 -24.13
N GLN A 182 13.49 -9.62 -22.91
CA GLN A 182 14.47 -9.50 -21.83
C GLN A 182 14.36 -10.55 -20.71
N ALA A 183 13.39 -11.46 -20.77
CA ALA A 183 13.10 -12.40 -19.68
C ALA A 183 13.54 -13.85 -19.94
N SER A 184 14.27 -14.11 -21.02
CA SER A 184 14.40 -15.50 -21.52
C SER A 184 15.38 -16.37 -20.71
N GLY A 185 16.34 -15.82 -19.99
CA GLY A 185 17.38 -16.64 -19.36
C GLY A 185 17.10 -17.07 -17.91
N ALA A 186 16.72 -16.15 -17.04
CA ALA A 186 16.60 -16.40 -15.61
C ALA A 186 15.16 -16.65 -15.12
N ARG A 187 14.14 -16.09 -15.80
CA ARG A 187 12.72 -16.27 -15.45
C ARG A 187 12.11 -17.59 -15.91
N ALA A 188 12.75 -18.31 -16.82
CA ALA A 188 12.23 -19.58 -17.35
C ALA A 188 12.15 -20.72 -16.31
N LYS A 189 12.71 -20.54 -15.10
CA LYS A 189 12.69 -21.53 -14.03
C LYS A 189 11.82 -21.18 -12.82
N ALA A 190 11.20 -19.99 -12.81
CA ALA A 190 10.35 -19.59 -11.68
C ALA A 190 9.01 -20.34 -11.75
N ALA A 191 8.77 -21.24 -10.80
CA ALA A 191 7.48 -21.93 -10.65
C ALA A 191 6.55 -21.11 -9.76
N PRO A 192 5.22 -21.22 -9.92
CA PRO A 192 4.27 -20.65 -8.97
C PRO A 192 4.52 -21.21 -7.57
N VAL A 193 4.35 -20.37 -6.55
CA VAL A 193 4.42 -20.82 -5.15
C VAL A 193 3.34 -21.89 -4.91
N PRO A 194 3.68 -23.12 -4.44
CA PRO A 194 2.69 -24.13 -4.14
C PRO A 194 1.71 -23.64 -3.07
N LEU A 195 0.43 -24.01 -3.21
CA LEU A 195 -0.60 -23.56 -2.27
C LEU A 195 -0.29 -23.93 -0.82
N ALA A 196 0.25 -25.14 -0.59
CA ALA A 196 0.64 -25.61 0.74
C ALA A 196 1.72 -24.73 1.39
N ASN A 197 2.55 -24.06 0.59
CA ASN A 197 3.66 -23.22 1.06
C ASN A 197 3.33 -21.72 1.00
N LEU A 198 2.14 -21.34 0.56
CA LEU A 198 1.79 -19.93 0.35
C LEU A 198 1.92 -19.11 1.63
N LEU A 199 1.43 -19.61 2.74
CA LEU A 199 1.51 -18.94 4.04
C LEU A 199 2.96 -18.87 4.54
N SER A 200 3.71 -19.96 4.48
CA SER A 200 5.11 -19.97 4.93
C SER A 200 5.99 -19.02 4.13
N VAL A 201 5.86 -19.00 2.80
CA VAL A 201 6.55 -18.06 1.91
C VAL A 201 6.17 -16.60 2.22
N THR A 202 4.89 -16.35 2.50
CA THR A 202 4.44 -15.02 2.90
C THR A 202 5.07 -14.58 4.23
N LEU A 203 5.08 -15.47 5.24
CA LEU A 203 5.64 -15.16 6.56
C LEU A 203 7.18 -15.07 6.56
N GLU A 204 7.84 -15.73 5.62
CA GLU A 204 9.27 -15.54 5.37
C GLU A 204 9.56 -14.16 4.76
N ALA A 205 8.71 -13.69 3.85
CA ALA A 205 8.86 -12.38 3.22
C ALA A 205 8.42 -11.23 4.13
N ILE A 206 7.35 -11.42 4.91
CA ILE A 206 6.85 -10.44 5.88
C ILE A 206 6.70 -11.12 7.23
N PRO A 207 7.49 -10.76 8.24
CA PRO A 207 7.36 -11.33 9.58
C PRO A 207 5.92 -11.18 10.11
N ALA A 208 5.38 -12.25 10.73
CA ALA A 208 4.01 -12.26 11.28
C ALA A 208 3.73 -11.07 12.21
N ARG A 209 4.74 -10.62 12.98
CA ARG A 209 4.64 -9.45 13.85
C ARG A 209 4.38 -8.15 13.09
N VAL A 210 4.91 -7.98 11.86
CA VAL A 210 4.66 -6.81 11.02
C VAL A 210 3.22 -6.82 10.52
N LEU A 211 2.73 -7.97 10.04
CA LEU A 211 1.34 -8.13 9.64
C LEU A 211 0.38 -7.88 10.81
N ALA A 212 0.70 -8.42 12.00
CA ALA A 212 -0.08 -8.17 13.21
C ALA A 212 -0.08 -6.68 13.61
N ALA A 213 1.07 -6.01 13.55
CA ALA A 213 1.16 -4.58 13.84
C ALA A 213 0.33 -3.73 12.86
N ILE A 214 0.38 -4.04 11.56
CA ILE A 214 -0.46 -3.41 10.55
C ILE A 214 -1.94 -3.63 10.89
N GLY A 215 -2.36 -4.88 11.10
CA GLY A 215 -3.74 -5.23 11.43
C GLY A 215 -4.26 -4.52 12.69
N ILE A 216 -3.48 -4.51 13.77
CA ILE A 216 -3.82 -3.84 15.03
C ILE A 216 -3.96 -2.33 14.85
N THR A 217 -3.06 -1.71 14.09
CA THR A 217 -3.12 -0.25 13.86
C THR A 217 -4.36 0.11 13.04
N TYR A 218 -4.68 -0.65 12.01
CA TYR A 218 -5.89 -0.42 11.22
C TYR A 218 -7.17 -0.73 12.01
N PHE A 219 -7.15 -1.73 12.89
CA PHE A 219 -8.22 -1.97 13.85
C PHE A 219 -8.42 -0.76 14.77
N ALA A 220 -7.35 -0.20 15.30
CA ALA A 220 -7.40 0.98 16.17
C ALA A 220 -7.97 2.20 15.41
N ILE A 221 -7.50 2.45 14.18
CA ILE A 221 -8.01 3.52 13.32
C ILE A 221 -9.51 3.30 13.05
N GLY A 222 -9.90 2.13 12.57
CA GLY A 222 -11.29 1.79 12.26
C GLY A 222 -12.21 1.92 13.47
N SER A 223 -11.74 1.50 14.64
CA SER A 223 -12.47 1.62 15.90
C SER A 223 -12.69 3.07 16.34
N THR A 224 -11.65 3.91 16.22
CA THR A 224 -11.75 5.35 16.53
C THR A 224 -12.71 6.04 15.58
N LEU A 225 -12.66 5.71 14.29
CA LEU A 225 -13.57 6.23 13.27
C LEU A 225 -15.03 5.82 13.51
N ALA A 226 -15.27 4.57 13.90
CA ALA A 226 -16.62 4.06 14.16
C ALA A 226 -17.28 4.74 15.36
N GLN A 227 -16.48 5.20 16.32
CA GLN A 227 -17.00 5.83 17.55
C GLN A 227 -17.20 7.33 17.44
N SER A 228 -16.57 7.99 16.48
CA SER A 228 -16.67 9.45 16.36
C SER A 228 -18.13 9.92 16.16
N GLY A 229 -19.06 9.02 15.82
CA GLY A 229 -20.50 9.31 15.69
C GLY A 229 -20.86 10.41 14.69
N ALA A 230 -19.91 11.26 14.40
CA ALA A 230 -20.00 12.29 13.37
C ALA A 230 -19.39 11.73 12.08
N PRO A 231 -20.02 11.93 10.92
CA PRO A 231 -19.34 11.69 9.66
C PRO A 231 -18.07 12.53 9.68
N LEU A 232 -16.91 11.86 9.65
CA LEU A 232 -15.65 12.55 9.41
C LEU A 232 -15.82 13.25 8.06
N ASP A 233 -15.71 14.57 8.08
CA ASP A 233 -15.63 15.31 6.83
C ASP A 233 -14.22 15.14 6.25
N TYR A 234 -14.01 13.95 5.66
CA TYR A 234 -12.75 13.60 5.02
C TYR A 234 -12.41 14.50 3.83
N PHE A 235 -13.42 15.25 3.34
CA PHE A 235 -13.31 16.13 2.18
C PHE A 235 -13.20 17.60 2.59
N SER A 236 -13.11 17.89 3.88
CA SER A 236 -12.87 19.25 4.34
C SER A 236 -11.44 19.71 4.02
N TRP A 237 -11.27 21.00 3.81
CA TRP A 237 -9.95 21.62 3.64
C TRP A 237 -9.04 21.43 4.88
N GLN A 238 -9.62 21.32 6.05
CA GLN A 238 -8.90 21.03 7.29
C GLN A 238 -8.27 19.64 7.25
N THR A 239 -9.04 18.64 6.81
CA THR A 239 -8.57 17.26 6.62
C THR A 239 -7.49 17.19 5.54
N ALA A 240 -7.71 17.86 4.41
CA ALA A 240 -6.72 17.93 3.33
C ALA A 240 -5.40 18.58 3.80
N LEU A 241 -5.49 19.68 4.55
CA LEU A 241 -4.31 20.35 5.10
C LEU A 241 -3.58 19.46 6.11
N ALA A 242 -4.29 18.77 7.01
CA ALA A 242 -3.69 17.82 7.95
C ALA A 242 -2.96 16.68 7.20
N ALA A 243 -3.56 16.15 6.15
CA ALA A 243 -2.95 15.12 5.30
C ALA A 243 -1.68 15.64 4.58
N VAL A 244 -1.74 16.85 4.02
CA VAL A 244 -0.59 17.50 3.37
C VAL A 244 0.55 17.72 4.36
N LEU A 245 0.27 18.32 5.51
CA LEU A 245 1.28 18.57 6.55
C LEU A 245 1.91 17.27 7.03
N THR A 246 1.10 16.25 7.29
CA THR A 246 1.60 14.92 7.69
C THR A 246 2.50 14.32 6.61
N SER A 247 2.08 14.37 5.36
CA SER A 247 2.88 13.85 4.24
C SER A 247 4.23 14.57 4.13
N VAL A 248 4.24 15.90 4.26
CA VAL A 248 5.45 16.71 4.25
C VAL A 248 6.36 16.38 5.44
N VAL A 249 5.79 16.26 6.65
CA VAL A 249 6.55 15.92 7.86
C VAL A 249 7.17 14.54 7.76
N VAL A 250 6.41 13.51 7.34
CA VAL A 250 6.93 12.15 7.17
C VAL A 250 8.03 12.13 6.10
N MET A 251 7.80 12.77 4.96
CA MET A 251 8.78 12.87 3.88
C MET A 251 10.06 13.56 4.34
N ALA A 252 9.94 14.73 4.98
CA ALA A 252 11.08 15.49 5.49
C ALA A 252 11.86 14.70 6.55
N THR A 253 11.14 14.03 7.47
CA THR A 253 11.76 13.19 8.51
C THR A 253 12.55 12.04 7.88
N CYS A 254 11.99 11.36 6.88
CA CYS A 254 12.68 10.26 6.19
C CYS A 254 13.91 10.75 5.39
N ILE A 255 13.82 11.91 4.74
CA ILE A 255 14.93 12.48 3.98
C ILE A 255 16.05 12.98 4.91
N LEU A 256 15.70 13.76 5.94
CA LEU A 256 16.67 14.38 6.84
C LEU A 256 17.36 13.36 7.76
N LEU A 257 16.63 12.30 8.11
CA LEU A 257 17.12 11.23 8.99
C LEU A 257 17.47 9.95 8.23
N HIS A 258 17.70 10.08 6.93
CA HIS A 258 18.05 8.94 6.07
C HIS A 258 19.19 8.11 6.68
N GLY A 259 19.00 6.80 6.82
CA GLY A 259 19.94 5.87 7.45
C GLY A 259 20.07 5.98 8.98
N ARG A 260 19.39 6.96 9.65
CA ARG A 260 19.47 7.14 11.11
C ARG A 260 18.21 6.70 11.85
N VAL A 261 17.07 6.70 11.19
CA VAL A 261 15.79 6.31 11.78
C VAL A 261 15.17 5.19 10.96
N ALA A 262 14.93 4.07 11.62
CA ALA A 262 14.22 2.96 11.00
C ALA A 262 12.74 3.35 10.79
N LEU A 263 12.13 2.95 9.67
CA LEU A 263 10.70 3.15 9.37
C LEU A 263 9.80 2.61 10.50
N THR A 264 10.23 1.54 11.16
CA THR A 264 9.56 0.99 12.34
C THR A 264 9.49 1.96 13.50
N SER A 265 10.48 2.86 13.67
CA SER A 265 10.45 3.89 14.70
C SER A 265 9.43 4.98 14.40
N LEU A 266 9.29 5.38 13.14
CA LEU A 266 8.22 6.30 12.70
C LEU A 266 6.85 5.65 12.91
N TYR A 267 6.71 4.37 12.59
CA TYR A 267 5.47 3.63 12.82
C TYR A 267 5.06 3.64 14.30
N LYS A 268 6.02 3.49 15.23
CA LYS A 268 5.80 3.57 16.68
C LYS A 268 5.30 4.94 17.11
N ILE A 269 5.90 6.02 16.59
CA ILE A 269 5.46 7.39 16.89
C ILE A 269 4.00 7.58 16.44
N LEU A 270 3.65 7.09 15.26
CA LEU A 270 2.27 7.17 14.76
C LEU A 270 1.29 6.37 15.63
N MET A 271 1.70 5.22 16.17
CA MET A 271 0.88 4.49 17.16
C MET A 271 0.62 5.31 18.41
N VAL A 272 1.62 6.05 18.92
CA VAL A 272 1.42 6.95 20.08
C VAL A 272 0.44 8.08 19.74
N VAL A 273 0.54 8.65 18.53
CA VAL A 273 -0.42 9.67 18.06
C VAL A 273 -1.84 9.07 17.98
N GLN A 274 -1.98 7.81 17.58
CA GLN A 274 -3.28 7.13 17.54
C GLN A 274 -3.87 6.91 18.95
N VAL A 275 -3.04 6.57 19.92
CA VAL A 275 -3.47 6.48 21.32
C VAL A 275 -3.99 7.85 21.78
N LEU A 276 -3.26 8.92 21.47
CA LEU A 276 -3.69 10.29 21.77
C LEU A 276 -5.02 10.62 21.08
N ALA A 277 -5.18 10.26 19.80
CA ALA A 277 -6.44 10.45 19.07
C ALA A 277 -7.62 9.77 19.75
N ALA A 278 -7.44 8.53 20.22
CA ALA A 278 -8.46 7.80 20.94
C ALA A 278 -8.85 8.47 22.27
N PHE A 279 -7.90 9.07 23.00
CA PHE A 279 -8.19 9.84 24.21
C PHE A 279 -8.88 11.18 23.92
N LEU A 280 -8.50 11.87 22.86
CA LEU A 280 -9.11 13.15 22.49
C LEU A 280 -10.55 12.99 22.02
N LEU A 281 -10.96 11.81 21.59
CA LEU A 281 -12.28 11.56 21.03
C LEU A 281 -13.42 11.91 22.01
N SER A 282 -13.23 11.72 23.33
CA SER A 282 -14.22 12.01 24.34
C SER A 282 -14.36 13.49 24.68
N GLU A 283 -13.27 14.26 24.56
CA GLU A 283 -13.19 15.65 25.02
C GLU A 283 -13.22 16.66 23.88
N TRP A 284 -12.67 16.30 22.72
CA TRP A 284 -12.52 17.18 21.57
C TRP A 284 -12.65 16.39 20.27
N SER A 285 -13.88 16.21 19.79
CA SER A 285 -14.18 15.39 18.61
C SER A 285 -13.49 15.88 17.33
N GLU A 286 -13.41 17.20 17.10
CA GLU A 286 -12.72 17.75 15.92
C GLU A 286 -11.21 17.48 15.99
N GLY A 287 -10.59 17.66 17.16
CA GLY A 287 -9.18 17.35 17.35
C GLY A 287 -8.87 15.87 17.21
N ALA A 288 -9.76 15.01 17.68
CA ALA A 288 -9.65 13.57 17.46
C ALA A 288 -9.70 13.22 15.98
N GLN A 289 -10.59 13.86 15.21
CA GLN A 289 -10.69 13.67 13.76
C GLN A 289 -9.40 14.04 13.03
N ILE A 290 -8.83 15.18 13.34
CA ILE A 290 -7.54 15.64 12.79
C ILE A 290 -6.43 14.64 13.15
N ALA A 291 -6.36 14.22 14.42
CA ALA A 291 -5.35 13.26 14.88
C ALA A 291 -5.50 11.88 14.20
N VAL A 292 -6.73 11.44 13.94
CA VAL A 292 -7.00 10.20 13.17
C VAL A 292 -6.49 10.35 11.74
N VAL A 293 -6.74 11.47 11.08
CA VAL A 293 -6.24 11.71 9.71
C VAL A 293 -4.71 11.73 9.68
N ILE A 294 -4.08 12.43 10.62
CA ILE A 294 -2.62 12.45 10.75
C ILE A 294 -2.08 11.03 10.89
N THR A 295 -2.69 10.24 11.78
CA THR A 295 -2.26 8.86 12.00
C THR A 295 -2.50 7.99 10.78
N PHE A 296 -3.68 8.09 10.17
CA PHE A 296 -4.06 7.29 9.00
C PHE A 296 -3.12 7.56 7.82
N VAL A 297 -2.89 8.81 7.47
CA VAL A 297 -1.98 9.20 6.39
C VAL A 297 -0.55 8.78 6.69
N GLY A 298 -0.06 9.09 7.90
CA GLY A 298 1.29 8.72 8.30
C GLY A 298 1.52 7.22 8.29
N VAL A 299 0.60 6.44 8.86
CA VAL A 299 0.67 4.98 8.87
C VAL A 299 0.64 4.41 7.45
N LYS A 300 -0.22 4.94 6.57
CA LYS A 300 -0.29 4.49 5.16
C LYS A 300 1.03 4.74 4.44
N ILE A 301 1.62 5.92 4.56
CA ILE A 301 2.91 6.25 3.93
C ILE A 301 4.00 5.30 4.44
N VAL A 302 4.14 5.16 5.76
CA VAL A 302 5.19 4.34 6.37
C VAL A 302 4.96 2.86 6.08
N ALA A 303 3.73 2.35 6.18
CA ALA A 303 3.41 0.96 5.85
C ALA A 303 3.66 0.65 4.38
N TRP A 304 3.28 1.57 3.48
CA TRP A 304 3.51 1.42 2.05
C TRP A 304 5.01 1.35 1.70
N THR A 305 5.80 2.23 2.32
CA THR A 305 7.25 2.25 2.17
C THR A 305 7.90 1.00 2.76
N LEU A 306 7.47 0.57 3.96
CA LEU A 306 7.96 -0.66 4.59
C LEU A 306 7.64 -1.90 3.73
N MET A 307 6.46 -1.96 3.13
CA MET A 307 6.12 -3.03 2.19
C MET A 307 7.00 -2.98 0.93
N ALA A 308 7.36 -1.79 0.43
CA ALA A 308 8.28 -1.64 -0.69
C ALA A 308 9.67 -2.20 -0.36
N GLU A 309 10.22 -1.87 0.81
CA GLU A 309 11.50 -2.40 1.29
C GLU A 309 11.47 -3.93 1.45
N LEU A 310 10.44 -4.46 2.10
CA LEU A 310 10.28 -5.89 2.27
C LEU A 310 10.12 -6.64 0.95
N ALA A 311 9.39 -6.05 0.00
CA ALA A 311 9.22 -6.62 -1.33
C ALA A 311 10.52 -6.61 -2.15
N LEU A 312 11.32 -5.54 -2.04
CA LEU A 312 12.64 -5.45 -2.65
C LEU A 312 13.58 -6.52 -2.08
N LEU A 313 13.60 -6.65 -0.75
CA LEU A 313 14.41 -7.64 -0.05
C LEU A 313 13.99 -9.08 -0.39
N ALA A 314 12.67 -9.36 -0.39
CA ALA A 314 12.15 -10.67 -0.77
C ALA A 314 12.51 -11.03 -2.23
N ARG A 315 12.46 -10.05 -3.13
CA ARG A 315 12.87 -10.21 -4.52
C ARG A 315 14.37 -10.47 -4.66
N ALA A 316 15.21 -9.71 -3.95
CA ALA A 316 16.67 -9.88 -3.96
C ALA A 316 17.08 -11.27 -3.45
N ARG A 317 16.38 -11.79 -2.44
CA ARG A 317 16.57 -13.15 -1.91
C ARG A 317 15.92 -14.26 -2.75
N GLY A 318 15.06 -13.90 -3.71
CA GLY A 318 14.28 -14.87 -4.47
C GLY A 318 13.22 -15.62 -3.65
N THR A 319 12.81 -15.11 -2.48
CA THR A 319 11.90 -15.79 -1.55
C THR A 319 10.44 -15.63 -1.94
N ALA A 320 10.02 -14.40 -2.36
CA ALA A 320 8.62 -14.13 -2.70
C ALA A 320 8.48 -13.05 -3.79
N PRO A 321 7.40 -13.10 -4.59
CA PRO A 321 7.06 -12.01 -5.51
C PRO A 321 6.55 -10.77 -4.75
N ALA A 322 6.85 -9.58 -5.25
CA ALA A 322 6.44 -8.32 -4.64
C ALA A 322 4.93 -8.19 -4.45
N ALA A 323 4.13 -8.65 -5.41
CA ALA A 323 2.68 -8.69 -5.31
C ALA A 323 2.18 -9.44 -4.06
N LEU A 324 2.87 -10.51 -3.66
CA LEU A 324 2.53 -11.29 -2.47
C LEU A 324 2.70 -10.48 -1.19
N VAL A 325 3.77 -9.71 -1.11
CA VAL A 325 4.07 -8.82 0.03
C VAL A 325 2.98 -7.75 0.17
N TYR A 326 2.67 -7.05 -0.92
CA TYR A 326 1.65 -6.00 -0.90
C TYR A 326 0.25 -6.55 -0.64
N ALA A 327 -0.12 -7.66 -1.27
CA ALA A 327 -1.42 -8.28 -1.04
C ALA A 327 -1.60 -8.72 0.42
N ALA A 328 -0.58 -9.33 1.04
CA ALA A 328 -0.63 -9.74 2.44
C ALA A 328 -0.69 -8.55 3.41
N GLY A 329 0.10 -7.49 3.18
CA GLY A 329 0.09 -6.27 3.99
C GLY A 329 -1.26 -5.55 3.93
N CYS A 330 -1.81 -5.37 2.73
CA CYS A 330 -3.13 -4.78 2.53
C CYS A 330 -4.23 -5.66 3.14
N LEU A 331 -4.17 -6.98 2.98
CA LEU A 331 -5.11 -7.92 3.59
C LEU A 331 -5.13 -7.78 5.13
N ALA A 332 -3.94 -7.75 5.76
CA ALA A 332 -3.83 -7.58 7.20
C ALA A 332 -4.48 -6.26 7.68
N GLY A 333 -4.23 -5.16 6.97
CA GLY A 333 -4.85 -3.87 7.26
C GLY A 333 -6.37 -3.91 7.15
N HIS A 334 -6.91 -4.41 6.04
CA HIS A 334 -8.36 -4.47 5.80
C HIS A 334 -9.08 -5.45 6.74
N ILE A 335 -8.42 -6.55 7.15
CA ILE A 335 -8.95 -7.42 8.22
C ILE A 335 -9.07 -6.62 9.52
N GLY A 336 -8.04 -5.88 9.91
CA GLY A 336 -8.08 -5.06 11.13
C GLY A 336 -9.23 -4.05 11.11
N GLU A 337 -9.36 -3.30 10.05
CA GLU A 337 -10.42 -2.30 9.86
C GLU A 337 -11.81 -2.95 9.77
N GLY A 338 -11.93 -4.08 9.07
CA GLY A 338 -13.17 -4.84 8.94
C GLY A 338 -13.66 -5.41 10.28
N VAL A 339 -12.75 -5.94 11.11
CA VAL A 339 -13.08 -6.42 12.46
C VAL A 339 -13.59 -5.27 13.34
N ALA A 340 -12.94 -4.11 13.30
CA ALA A 340 -13.41 -2.92 14.02
C ALA A 340 -14.83 -2.53 13.62
N GLY A 341 -15.11 -2.56 12.32
CA GLY A 341 -16.43 -2.27 11.79
C GLY A 341 -17.50 -3.26 12.24
N VAL A 342 -17.23 -4.54 12.14
CA VAL A 342 -18.16 -5.60 12.60
C VAL A 342 -18.47 -5.43 14.09
N LEU A 343 -17.47 -5.26 14.93
CA LEU A 343 -17.67 -5.07 16.36
C LEU A 343 -18.52 -3.83 16.67
N SER A 344 -18.34 -2.77 15.90
CA SER A 344 -19.11 -1.53 16.04
C SER A 344 -20.59 -1.73 15.65
N VAL A 345 -20.86 -2.43 14.53
CA VAL A 345 -22.24 -2.71 14.07
C VAL A 345 -23.03 -3.51 15.12
N PHE A 346 -22.38 -4.48 15.74
CA PHE A 346 -23.05 -5.30 16.75
C PHE A 346 -23.18 -4.62 18.12
N GLY A 347 -22.73 -3.35 18.27
CA GLY A 347 -22.76 -2.65 19.54
C GLY A 347 -21.91 -3.31 20.63
N LEU A 348 -21.01 -4.23 20.23
CA LEU A 348 -20.16 -4.98 21.17
C LEU A 348 -19.06 -4.09 21.77
N VAL A 349 -19.02 -2.85 21.36
CA VAL A 349 -17.98 -1.91 21.75
C VAL A 349 -18.62 -0.69 22.38
N ASN A 350 -18.64 -0.68 23.70
CA ASN A 350 -18.88 0.55 24.44
C ASN A 350 -17.58 1.39 24.46
N GLN A 351 -17.71 2.73 24.46
CA GLN A 351 -16.57 3.64 24.32
C GLN A 351 -15.42 3.35 25.29
N GLY A 352 -15.72 3.05 26.57
CA GLY A 352 -14.69 2.81 27.58
C GLY A 352 -13.92 1.50 27.38
N VAL A 353 -14.61 0.44 27.03
CA VAL A 353 -13.99 -0.88 26.78
C VAL A 353 -13.13 -0.82 25.54
N LEU A 354 -13.60 -0.16 24.48
CA LEU A 354 -12.83 -0.05 23.23
C LEU A 354 -11.57 0.77 23.42
N LEU A 355 -11.65 1.89 24.16
CA LEU A 355 -10.48 2.70 24.45
C LEU A 355 -9.39 1.84 25.13
N ILE A 356 -9.77 1.06 26.14
CA ILE A 356 -8.85 0.17 26.86
C ILE A 356 -8.26 -0.87 25.90
N VAL A 357 -9.09 -1.51 25.08
CA VAL A 357 -8.65 -2.52 24.11
C VAL A 357 -7.73 -1.92 23.06
N VAL A 358 -8.07 -0.76 22.49
CA VAL A 358 -7.24 -0.06 21.50
C VAL A 358 -5.89 0.31 22.09
N VAL A 359 -5.88 0.90 23.29
CA VAL A 359 -4.63 1.28 23.97
C VAL A 359 -3.78 0.04 24.27
N ALA A 360 -4.38 -1.02 24.82
CA ALA A 360 -3.66 -2.26 25.13
C ALA A 360 -3.07 -2.91 23.87
N LEU A 361 -3.83 -2.95 22.78
CA LEU A 361 -3.37 -3.50 21.51
C LEU A 361 -2.25 -2.66 20.88
N LEU A 362 -2.35 -1.33 20.92
CA LEU A 362 -1.31 -0.45 20.39
C LEU A 362 -0.03 -0.52 21.22
N VAL A 363 -0.14 -0.58 22.55
CA VAL A 363 1.01 -0.78 23.43
C VAL A 363 1.64 -2.15 23.16
N GLY A 364 0.84 -3.20 23.02
CA GLY A 364 1.29 -4.54 22.65
C GLY A 364 2.00 -4.55 21.30
N ALA A 365 1.41 -3.94 20.27
CA ALA A 365 2.02 -3.84 18.94
C ALA A 365 3.32 -3.02 18.97
N ALA A 366 3.38 -1.92 19.71
CA ALA A 366 4.60 -1.14 19.91
C ALA A 366 5.67 -1.97 20.63
N ALA A 367 5.32 -2.75 21.65
CA ALA A 367 6.23 -3.66 22.33
C ALA A 367 6.75 -4.76 21.38
N PHE A 368 5.87 -5.36 20.57
CA PHE A 368 6.26 -6.36 19.56
C PHE A 368 7.24 -5.79 18.53
N LEU A 369 7.05 -4.55 18.10
CA LEU A 369 7.99 -3.87 17.20
C LEU A 369 9.29 -3.45 17.91
N PHE A 370 9.25 -3.32 19.26
CA PHE A 370 10.41 -2.92 20.06
C PHE A 370 11.41 -4.07 20.33
N THR A 371 10.99 -5.32 20.26
CA THR A 371 11.92 -6.44 20.46
C THR A 371 12.86 -6.58 19.26
N GLY A 372 13.97 -6.03 19.42
CA GLY A 372 15.30 -5.95 18.80
C GLY A 372 15.68 -6.70 17.53
N GLU A 373 14.82 -7.51 16.92
CA GLU A 373 15.18 -8.28 15.73
C GLU A 373 14.99 -7.54 14.39
N MET A 374 14.22 -6.45 14.36
CA MET A 374 14.10 -5.64 13.15
C MET A 374 15.30 -4.69 12.91
N GLY A 375 16.19 -4.51 13.90
CA GLY A 375 17.48 -3.85 13.68
C GLY A 375 18.52 -4.74 12.98
N LYS A 376 18.15 -5.98 12.67
CA LYS A 376 19.01 -6.97 11.97
C LYS A 376 18.68 -7.13 10.48
N TYR A 377 17.73 -6.35 9.93
CA TYR A 377 17.65 -6.26 8.49
C TYR A 377 18.93 -5.54 8.02
N PRO A 378 19.78 -6.19 7.23
CA PRO A 378 20.97 -5.53 6.68
C PRO A 378 20.53 -4.27 5.95
N ASP A 379 21.32 -3.22 6.07
CA ASP A 379 21.11 -2.02 5.28
C ASP A 379 20.85 -2.44 3.83
N ILE A 380 19.79 -1.89 3.22
CA ILE A 380 19.41 -2.23 1.84
C ILE A 380 20.55 -1.93 0.87
N ALA A 381 21.46 -1.02 1.25
CA ALA A 381 22.69 -0.75 0.52
C ALA A 381 23.56 -2.01 0.33
N ASP A 382 23.58 -2.93 1.30
CA ASP A 382 24.35 -4.17 1.22
C ASP A 382 23.61 -5.29 0.44
N ALA A 383 22.33 -5.13 0.19
CA ALA A 383 21.49 -6.13 -0.49
C ALA A 383 21.26 -5.82 -1.99
N VAL A 384 21.61 -4.62 -2.45
CA VAL A 384 21.62 -4.28 -3.87
C VAL A 384 22.96 -4.77 -4.42
N PRO A 385 23.01 -5.80 -5.30
CA PRO A 385 24.24 -6.14 -5.99
C PRO A 385 24.70 -4.87 -6.69
N ALA A 386 25.97 -4.50 -6.48
CA ALA A 386 26.61 -3.40 -7.19
C ALA A 386 26.21 -3.53 -8.67
N SER A 387 25.59 -2.50 -9.20
CA SER A 387 25.14 -2.48 -10.59
C SER A 387 26.34 -2.84 -11.46
N ASP A 388 26.13 -3.71 -12.44
CA ASP A 388 27.11 -4.28 -13.40
C ASP A 388 28.04 -3.26 -14.11
N GLY A 389 28.32 -2.13 -13.52
CA GLY A 389 29.21 -1.07 -14.00
C GLY A 389 30.68 -1.22 -13.58
N GLU A 390 31.01 -2.05 -12.58
CA GLU A 390 32.39 -2.22 -12.13
C GLU A 390 33.06 -3.53 -12.57
N GLU A 391 32.33 -4.51 -13.11
CA GLU A 391 32.95 -5.71 -13.70
C GLU A 391 33.76 -5.46 -14.99
N GLY A 392 33.59 -4.28 -15.61
CA GLY A 392 34.39 -3.88 -16.78
C GLY A 392 35.77 -3.30 -16.46
N ALA A 393 36.02 -2.87 -15.20
CA ALA A 393 37.30 -2.24 -14.84
C ALA A 393 38.28 -3.21 -14.16
N ALA A 394 37.84 -4.33 -13.63
CA ALA A 394 38.71 -5.31 -12.96
C ALA A 394 39.34 -6.34 -13.90
N GLN A 395 38.82 -6.52 -15.11
CA GLN A 395 39.36 -7.48 -16.08
C GLN A 395 40.45 -6.97 -17.01
N VAL A 396 40.79 -5.68 -16.96
CA VAL A 396 41.85 -5.10 -17.82
C VAL A 396 43.24 -5.06 -17.14
N GLN A 397 43.35 -5.45 -15.88
CA GLN A 397 44.60 -5.30 -15.13
C GLN A 397 45.35 -6.61 -14.82
N VAL A 398 44.95 -7.76 -15.38
CA VAL A 398 45.61 -9.07 -15.13
C VAL A 398 46.46 -9.58 -16.30
N ASP A 399 46.41 -8.95 -17.48
CA ASP A 399 47.13 -9.46 -18.67
C ASP A 399 48.44 -8.74 -19.06
N SER A 400 49.07 -7.97 -18.14
CA SER A 400 50.34 -7.27 -18.47
C SER A 400 51.55 -7.67 -17.63
N SER A 401 51.56 -8.83 -17.01
CA SER A 401 52.75 -9.29 -16.26
C SER A 401 53.09 -10.77 -16.48
N CYS A 402 53.17 -11.20 -17.74
CA CYS A 402 53.84 -12.46 -18.08
C CYS A 402 54.48 -12.30 -19.48
N ASP A 403 55.56 -11.53 -19.54
CA ASP A 403 56.58 -11.74 -20.56
C ASP A 403 57.91 -11.18 -20.06
N GLY A 404 58.87 -12.02 -19.91
CA GLY A 404 60.27 -11.58 -19.73
C GLY A 404 61.04 -12.28 -18.64
N SER A 405 61.43 -13.54 -18.85
CA SER A 405 62.81 -13.95 -18.55
C SER A 405 63.05 -15.42 -18.94
N HIS A 406 63.30 -15.62 -20.20
CA HIS A 406 64.22 -16.70 -20.60
C HIS A 406 65.54 -16.02 -21.01
N LEU A 407 66.63 -16.36 -20.32
CA LEU A 407 67.93 -16.60 -20.98
C LEU A 407 69.00 -16.99 -19.96
N SER A 408 69.58 -18.10 -20.28
CA SER A 408 70.97 -18.50 -20.06
C SER A 408 71.43 -18.83 -18.61
N GLY A 409 71.98 -19.96 -18.47
CA GLY A 409 73.34 -20.24 -18.55
C GLY A 409 73.70 -21.70 -18.11
N ASN A 410 74.30 -22.32 -19.07
CA ASN A 410 75.13 -23.53 -18.93
C ASN A 410 76.32 -23.32 -17.99
N ALA A 411 76.75 -24.40 -17.45
CA ALA A 411 78.10 -24.87 -17.30
C ALA A 411 78.44 -25.39 -15.89
N THR A 412 78.84 -26.58 -16.02
CA THR A 412 79.67 -27.57 -15.30
C THR A 412 79.06 -28.38 -14.21
#